data_9dbe31f869817c48f58f1fb9c024a75a
#
_entry.id   9dbe31f869817c48f58f1fb9c024a75a
#
_cell.length_a   1.000
_cell.length_b   1.000
_cell.length_c   1.000
_cell.angle_alpha   90.00
_cell.angle_beta   90.00
_cell.angle_gamma   90.00
#
_symmetry.space_group_name_H-M   'P 1'
#
loop_
_entity.id
_entity.type
_entity.pdbx_description
1 polymer ?
#
loop_
_entity_poly.entity_id
_entity_poly.type
_entity_poly.pdbx_seq_one_letter_code
_entity_poly.pdbx_strand_id
1 'polypeptide(L)'
;MNFAFSQRRFAGLLTVVPSNERTFLEEMANFNFPPARSLKLKEVMGYDRHRLVLGDVCSSDLAVHGLQYLFDSGRLGRDDFDALIVVTQSPDYLMPPTSSVVQGRLGLKHDLFCLDIAQGCAGFLVGMIQAFLLLEQEAIRKVALVNVDVLSRKVSPRDRNSYPLIGDGASIAVIERSVGAPVIHANLKMDGARREALLADGRVARERSQRPEPCRVQ
;
A
#
# COMPACT_ATOMS: atom_id res chain seq x y z
N MET A 1 13.28 -18.04 3.09
CA MET A 1 12.56 -18.74 2.00
C MET A 1 13.01 -18.14 0.69
N ASN A 2 13.38 -18.95 -0.30
CA ASN A 2 13.83 -18.51 -1.61
C ASN A 2 12.80 -18.88 -2.66
N PHE A 3 12.54 -17.98 -3.59
CA PHE A 3 11.67 -18.18 -4.74
C PHE A 3 12.43 -17.92 -6.03
N ALA A 4 12.04 -18.58 -7.10
CA ALA A 4 12.47 -18.31 -8.46
C ALA A 4 11.24 -18.37 -9.37
N PHE A 5 10.94 -17.25 -10.00
CA PHE A 5 9.79 -17.08 -10.87
C PHE A 5 10.25 -16.88 -12.31
N SER A 6 9.87 -17.81 -13.20
CA SER A 6 10.14 -17.70 -14.62
C SER A 6 8.89 -17.22 -15.37
N GLN A 7 9.09 -16.63 -16.55
CA GLN A 7 7.99 -16.23 -17.44
C GLN A 7 7.01 -15.20 -16.80
N ARG A 8 7.55 -14.25 -16.02
CA ARG A 8 6.79 -13.16 -15.39
C ARG A 8 7.43 -11.84 -15.75
N ARG A 9 6.61 -10.81 -15.97
CA ARG A 9 7.10 -9.44 -16.18
C ARG A 9 6.16 -8.41 -15.57
N PHE A 10 6.70 -7.22 -15.32
CA PHE A 10 5.91 -6.02 -15.19
C PHE A 10 5.54 -5.52 -16.59
N ALA A 11 4.24 -5.44 -16.87
CA ALA A 11 3.71 -4.92 -18.13
C ALA A 11 3.54 -3.39 -18.10
N GLY A 12 3.34 -2.83 -16.91
CA GLY A 12 3.19 -1.39 -16.72
C GLY A 12 3.20 -0.98 -15.26
N LEU A 13 3.44 0.30 -15.04
CA LEU A 13 3.39 0.95 -13.74
C LEU A 13 2.75 2.32 -13.89
N LEU A 14 1.77 2.63 -13.05
CA LEU A 14 1.17 3.94 -12.87
C LEU A 14 1.36 4.40 -11.44
N THR A 15 1.71 5.67 -11.25
CA THR A 15 1.72 6.31 -9.93
C THR A 15 0.67 7.41 -9.88
N VAL A 16 -0.12 7.43 -8.82
CA VAL A 16 -1.13 8.45 -8.52
C VAL A 16 -0.71 9.18 -7.25
N VAL A 17 -0.57 10.48 -7.34
CA VAL A 17 -0.22 11.33 -6.20
C VAL A 17 -1.22 12.47 -6.06
N PRO A 18 -1.57 12.88 -4.83
CA PRO A 18 -2.42 14.04 -4.61
C PRO A 18 -1.82 15.33 -5.18
N SER A 19 -2.66 16.28 -5.56
CA SER A 19 -2.23 17.61 -6.04
C SER A 19 -1.74 18.52 -4.90
N ASN A 20 -2.24 18.31 -3.68
CA ASN A 20 -1.87 19.13 -2.52
C ASN A 20 -0.45 18.78 -2.05
N GLU A 21 0.46 19.71 -2.26
CA GLU A 21 1.85 19.61 -1.83
C GLU A 21 2.06 20.41 -0.54
N ARG A 22 2.86 19.86 0.37
CA ARG A 22 3.31 20.50 1.61
C ARG A 22 4.82 20.47 1.69
N THR A 23 5.41 21.55 2.20
CA THR A 23 6.85 21.62 2.43
C THR A 23 7.18 21.42 3.90
N PHE A 24 8.35 20.88 4.18
CA PHE A 24 8.83 20.72 5.56
C PHE A 24 8.87 22.07 6.32
N LEU A 25 9.24 23.15 5.62
CA LEU A 25 9.36 24.47 6.24
C LEU A 25 8.00 25.03 6.71
N GLU A 26 6.94 24.79 5.93
CA GLU A 26 5.57 25.16 6.33
C GLU A 26 5.09 24.34 7.52
N GLU A 27 5.41 23.05 7.54
CA GLU A 27 4.88 22.13 8.53
C GLU A 27 5.69 22.07 9.83
N MET A 28 6.98 22.45 9.79
CA MET A 28 7.80 22.43 11.01
C MET A 28 7.27 23.31 12.14
N ALA A 29 6.39 24.27 11.83
CA ALA A 29 5.69 25.07 12.83
C ALA A 29 4.69 24.25 13.67
N ASN A 30 4.21 23.10 13.14
CA ASN A 30 3.31 22.19 13.84
C ASN A 30 4.06 21.30 14.85
N PHE A 31 5.38 21.18 14.69
CA PHE A 31 6.19 20.34 15.57
C PHE A 31 6.45 21.11 16.87
N ASN A 32 6.10 20.50 17.99
CA ASN A 32 6.42 21.08 19.30
C ASN A 32 7.93 20.93 19.60
N PHE A 33 8.77 21.61 18.78
CA PHE A 33 10.21 21.45 18.82
C PHE A 33 10.95 22.71 18.33
N PRO A 34 12.14 23.03 18.88
CA PRO A 34 12.90 24.22 18.46
C PRO A 34 13.21 24.19 16.95
N PRO A 35 12.97 25.32 16.21
CA PRO A 35 13.17 25.39 14.76
C PRO A 35 14.57 24.91 14.30
N ALA A 36 15.62 25.33 14.99
CA ALA A 36 16.99 24.94 14.65
C ALA A 36 17.22 23.42 14.68
N ARG A 37 16.58 22.73 15.62
CA ARG A 37 16.66 21.26 15.70
C ARG A 37 15.78 20.59 14.64
N SER A 38 14.66 21.18 14.27
CA SER A 38 13.81 20.69 13.18
C SER A 38 14.53 20.78 11.85
N LEU A 39 15.24 21.91 11.57
CA LEU A 39 16.06 22.07 10.37
C LEU A 39 17.18 21.01 10.29
N LYS A 40 17.85 20.74 11.41
CA LYS A 40 18.87 19.68 11.44
C LYS A 40 18.27 18.30 11.15
N LEU A 41 17.05 18.03 11.62
CA LEU A 41 16.33 16.79 11.30
C LEU A 41 16.03 16.71 9.80
N LYS A 42 15.57 17.84 9.19
CA LYS A 42 15.34 17.95 7.73
C LYS A 42 16.56 17.53 6.92
N GLU A 43 17.74 18.05 7.29
CA GLU A 43 19.00 17.71 6.64
C GLU A 43 19.31 16.21 6.70
N VAL A 44 19.13 15.59 7.87
CA VAL A 44 19.38 14.17 8.07
C VAL A 44 18.40 13.29 7.29
N MET A 45 17.12 13.68 7.24
CA MET A 45 16.07 12.92 6.58
C MET A 45 16.09 13.12 5.05
N GLY A 46 16.70 14.19 4.55
CA GLY A 46 16.70 14.54 3.12
C GLY A 46 15.32 14.89 2.58
N TYR A 47 14.35 15.16 3.46
CA TYR A 47 12.98 15.45 3.12
C TYR A 47 12.79 16.94 2.85
N ASP A 48 12.09 17.28 1.76
CA ASP A 48 11.78 18.66 1.40
C ASP A 48 10.27 18.91 1.28
N ARG A 49 9.56 18.05 0.63
CA ARG A 49 8.12 18.15 0.37
C ARG A 49 7.46 16.78 0.29
N HIS A 50 6.18 16.73 0.56
CA HIS A 50 5.34 15.56 0.34
C HIS A 50 3.95 15.94 -0.20
N ARG A 51 3.18 14.96 -0.63
CA ARG A 51 1.83 15.17 -1.14
C ARG A 51 0.82 14.43 -0.29
N LEU A 52 -0.24 15.15 0.08
CA LEU A 52 -1.27 14.66 0.99
C LEU A 52 -2.65 14.84 0.38
N VAL A 53 -3.55 13.91 0.64
CA VAL A 53 -4.96 14.06 0.27
C VAL A 53 -5.62 15.17 1.10
N LEU A 54 -6.69 15.74 0.55
CA LEU A 54 -7.57 16.67 1.24
C LEU A 54 -8.96 16.05 1.43
N GLY A 55 -9.67 16.55 2.42
CA GLY A 55 -11.05 16.12 2.69
C GLY A 55 -11.15 14.64 3.05
N ASP A 56 -12.14 13.93 2.49
CA ASP A 56 -12.49 12.56 2.86
C ASP A 56 -11.95 11.49 1.92
N VAL A 57 -10.93 11.85 1.10
CA VAL A 57 -10.31 10.90 0.16
C VAL A 57 -9.69 9.71 0.90
N CYS A 58 -10.08 8.50 0.55
CA CYS A 58 -9.62 7.24 1.13
C CYS A 58 -8.69 6.47 0.17
N SER A 59 -8.14 5.36 0.64
CA SER A 59 -7.26 4.51 -0.17
C SER A 59 -7.98 3.97 -1.40
N SER A 60 -9.24 3.55 -1.28
CA SER A 60 -10.00 3.09 -2.45
C SER A 60 -10.22 4.19 -3.49
N ASP A 61 -10.31 5.46 -3.10
CA ASP A 61 -10.49 6.57 -4.05
C ASP A 61 -9.29 6.73 -4.97
N LEU A 62 -8.08 6.69 -4.39
CA LEU A 62 -6.83 6.74 -5.16
C LEU A 62 -6.67 5.53 -6.07
N ALA A 63 -7.00 4.33 -5.57
CA ALA A 63 -6.97 3.08 -6.34
C ALA A 63 -7.95 3.13 -7.52
N VAL A 64 -9.21 3.51 -7.26
CA VAL A 64 -10.26 3.67 -8.29
C VAL A 64 -9.86 4.71 -9.34
N HIS A 65 -9.36 5.87 -8.90
CA HIS A 65 -8.91 6.92 -9.81
C HIS A 65 -7.81 6.43 -10.75
N GLY A 66 -6.81 5.74 -10.22
CA GLY A 66 -5.70 5.21 -11.02
C GLY A 66 -6.13 4.11 -12.00
N LEU A 67 -6.96 3.17 -11.56
CA LEU A 67 -7.48 2.12 -12.45
C LEU A 67 -8.39 2.71 -13.52
N GLN A 68 -9.28 3.65 -13.16
CA GLN A 68 -10.14 4.33 -14.12
C GLN A 68 -9.33 5.06 -15.19
N TYR A 69 -8.25 5.76 -14.80
CA TYR A 69 -7.34 6.40 -15.74
C TYR A 69 -6.71 5.40 -16.73
N LEU A 70 -6.30 4.21 -16.22
CA LEU A 70 -5.77 3.15 -17.10
C LEU A 70 -6.82 2.64 -18.08
N PHE A 71 -8.07 2.50 -17.64
CA PHE A 71 -9.18 2.08 -18.50
C PHE A 71 -9.50 3.13 -19.57
N ASP A 72 -9.67 4.39 -19.16
CA ASP A 72 -10.03 5.50 -20.07
C ASP A 72 -8.94 5.80 -21.10
N SER A 73 -7.67 5.58 -20.70
CA SER A 73 -6.53 5.73 -21.63
C SER A 73 -6.29 4.53 -22.55
N GLY A 74 -7.08 3.45 -22.41
CA GLY A 74 -6.93 2.22 -23.20
C GLY A 74 -5.66 1.42 -22.90
N ARG A 75 -4.96 1.73 -21.78
CA ARG A 75 -3.74 1.03 -21.38
C ARG A 75 -3.99 -0.26 -20.64
N LEU A 76 -5.19 -0.42 -20.09
CA LEU A 76 -5.68 -1.63 -19.42
C LEU A 76 -7.19 -1.72 -19.67
N GLY A 77 -7.68 -2.88 -20.08
CA GLY A 77 -9.11 -3.15 -20.16
C GLY A 77 -9.66 -3.60 -18.79
N ARG A 78 -10.97 -3.38 -18.58
CA ARG A 78 -11.64 -3.80 -17.33
C ARG A 78 -11.61 -5.32 -17.12
N ASP A 79 -11.61 -6.08 -18.20
CA ASP A 79 -11.59 -7.55 -18.21
C ASP A 79 -10.21 -8.15 -18.45
N ASP A 80 -9.16 -7.31 -18.56
CA ASP A 80 -7.82 -7.76 -18.93
C ASP A 80 -7.08 -8.49 -17.82
N PHE A 81 -7.50 -8.34 -16.56
CA PHE A 81 -6.83 -8.94 -15.42
C PHE A 81 -7.75 -9.86 -14.61
N ASP A 82 -7.17 -10.87 -14.02
CA ASP A 82 -7.85 -11.98 -13.35
C ASP A 82 -7.70 -11.90 -11.82
N ALA A 83 -6.82 -11.02 -11.33
CA ALA A 83 -6.65 -10.78 -9.91
C ALA A 83 -6.37 -9.29 -9.61
N LEU A 84 -6.97 -8.80 -8.54
CA LEU A 84 -6.74 -7.49 -7.94
C LEU A 84 -6.18 -7.68 -6.54
N ILE A 85 -4.92 -7.33 -6.34
CA ILE A 85 -4.28 -7.33 -5.03
C ILE A 85 -4.15 -5.89 -4.58
N VAL A 86 -4.68 -5.56 -3.41
CA VAL A 86 -4.51 -4.24 -2.78
C VAL A 86 -3.61 -4.38 -1.56
N VAL A 87 -2.49 -3.67 -1.58
CA VAL A 87 -1.57 -3.55 -0.46
C VAL A 87 -1.81 -2.21 0.19
N THR A 88 -2.24 -2.21 1.45
CA THR A 88 -2.52 -0.98 2.18
C THR A 88 -2.34 -1.14 3.69
N GLN A 89 -1.87 -0.09 4.36
CA GLN A 89 -1.87 0.08 5.82
C GLN A 89 -3.02 0.98 6.28
N SER A 90 -3.76 1.55 5.33
CA SER A 90 -4.86 2.49 5.56
C SER A 90 -6.14 2.05 4.83
N PRO A 91 -6.66 0.82 5.10
CA PRO A 91 -7.88 0.36 4.48
C PRO A 91 -9.04 1.31 4.83
N ASP A 92 -10.01 1.46 3.93
CA ASP A 92 -11.19 2.29 4.14
C ASP A 92 -12.03 1.76 5.32
N TYR A 93 -12.16 0.45 5.39
CA TYR A 93 -12.92 -0.29 6.39
C TYR A 93 -12.11 -1.46 6.94
N LEU A 94 -12.46 -1.93 8.14
CA LEU A 94 -11.99 -3.22 8.63
C LEU A 94 -12.62 -4.37 7.83
N MET A 95 -13.83 -4.17 7.29
CA MET A 95 -14.60 -5.07 6.45
C MET A 95 -15.67 -4.22 5.73
N PRO A 96 -15.87 -4.39 4.42
CA PRO A 96 -15.19 -5.32 3.51
C PRO A 96 -13.74 -4.94 3.18
N PRO A 97 -12.96 -5.85 2.54
CA PRO A 97 -11.62 -5.55 2.03
C PRO A 97 -11.65 -4.40 1.02
N THR A 98 -10.58 -3.61 0.97
CA THR A 98 -10.44 -2.48 0.03
C THR A 98 -10.49 -2.95 -1.42
N SER A 99 -9.94 -4.12 -1.74
CA SER A 99 -10.01 -4.72 -3.08
C SER A 99 -11.45 -4.98 -3.52
N SER A 100 -12.33 -5.45 -2.62
CA SER A 100 -13.75 -5.64 -2.91
C SER A 100 -14.49 -4.31 -3.10
N VAL A 101 -14.12 -3.28 -2.35
CA VAL A 101 -14.66 -1.92 -2.53
C VAL A 101 -14.29 -1.40 -3.92
N VAL A 102 -13.03 -1.54 -4.32
CA VAL A 102 -12.53 -1.12 -5.64
C VAL A 102 -13.22 -1.91 -6.75
N GLN A 103 -13.35 -3.25 -6.60
CA GLN A 103 -14.07 -4.10 -7.55
C GLN A 103 -15.50 -3.60 -7.79
N GLY A 104 -16.26 -3.40 -6.72
CA GLY A 104 -17.66 -2.97 -6.80
C GLY A 104 -17.81 -1.58 -7.40
N ARG A 105 -16.97 -0.61 -7.00
CA ARG A 105 -17.02 0.77 -7.49
C ARG A 105 -16.69 0.89 -8.99
N LEU A 106 -15.81 0.03 -9.49
CA LEU A 106 -15.43 0.01 -10.89
C LEU A 106 -16.30 -0.93 -11.76
N GLY A 107 -17.21 -1.68 -11.15
CA GLY A 107 -18.04 -2.66 -11.84
C GLY A 107 -17.21 -3.74 -12.55
N LEU A 108 -16.16 -4.25 -11.87
CA LEU A 108 -15.30 -5.28 -12.43
C LEU A 108 -16.00 -6.65 -12.38
N LYS A 109 -15.51 -7.59 -13.18
CA LYS A 109 -16.08 -8.94 -13.31
C LYS A 109 -16.18 -9.67 -11.95
N HIS A 110 -17.21 -10.53 -11.80
CA HIS A 110 -17.48 -11.24 -10.54
C HIS A 110 -16.48 -12.36 -10.24
N ASP A 111 -15.87 -12.92 -11.27
CA ASP A 111 -14.82 -13.96 -11.17
C ASP A 111 -13.40 -13.40 -11.00
N LEU A 112 -13.30 -12.12 -10.61
CA LEU A 112 -12.03 -11.49 -10.26
C LEU A 112 -11.57 -11.95 -8.87
N PHE A 113 -10.35 -12.47 -8.78
CA PHE A 113 -9.74 -12.78 -7.48
C PHE A 113 -9.33 -11.48 -6.77
N CYS A 114 -9.94 -11.19 -5.63
CA CYS A 114 -9.67 -9.99 -4.83
C CYS A 114 -8.92 -10.35 -3.53
N LEU A 115 -7.84 -9.63 -3.22
CA LEU A 115 -7.02 -9.88 -2.03
C LEU A 115 -6.49 -8.56 -1.46
N ASP A 116 -6.62 -8.36 -0.14
CA ASP A 116 -5.92 -7.29 0.59
C ASP A 116 -4.71 -7.85 1.34
N ILE A 117 -3.61 -7.08 1.34
CA ILE A 117 -2.37 -7.39 2.07
C ILE A 117 -2.02 -6.24 3.00
N ALA A 118 -2.00 -6.52 4.30
CA ALA A 118 -1.60 -5.58 5.35
C ALA A 118 -0.22 -5.93 5.90
N GLN A 119 0.84 -5.74 5.09
CA GLN A 119 2.21 -6.16 5.43
C GLN A 119 3.16 -4.99 5.68
N GLY A 120 2.64 -3.80 5.93
CA GLY A 120 3.46 -2.61 6.20
C GLY A 120 4.43 -2.28 5.07
N CYS A 121 5.61 -1.79 5.42
CA CYS A 121 6.65 -1.37 4.47
C CYS A 121 7.10 -2.47 3.50
N ALA A 122 7.00 -3.75 3.86
CA ALA A 122 7.32 -4.88 3.00
C ALA A 122 6.17 -5.30 2.07
N GLY A 123 5.02 -4.63 2.19
CA GLY A 123 3.77 -5.01 1.51
C GLY A 123 3.90 -5.12 0.00
N PHE A 124 4.61 -4.20 -0.66
CA PHE A 124 4.84 -4.28 -2.10
C PHE A 124 5.56 -5.57 -2.51
N LEU A 125 6.65 -5.90 -1.82
CA LEU A 125 7.41 -7.11 -2.14
C LEU A 125 6.61 -8.38 -1.86
N VAL A 126 5.84 -8.40 -0.78
CA VAL A 126 4.95 -9.54 -0.46
C VAL A 126 3.82 -9.64 -1.49
N GLY A 127 3.21 -8.51 -1.87
CA GLY A 127 2.18 -8.46 -2.92
C GLY A 127 2.71 -8.93 -4.27
N MET A 128 3.95 -8.55 -4.61
CA MET A 128 4.61 -8.99 -5.84
C MET A 128 4.86 -10.50 -5.85
N ILE A 129 5.36 -11.06 -4.74
CA ILE A 129 5.52 -12.52 -4.59
C ILE A 129 4.16 -13.21 -4.72
N GLN A 130 3.12 -12.67 -4.07
CA GLN A 130 1.77 -13.22 -4.17
C GLN A 130 1.23 -13.18 -5.61
N ALA A 131 1.45 -12.07 -6.32
CA ALA A 131 1.06 -11.97 -7.74
C ALA A 131 1.78 -13.02 -8.60
N PHE A 132 3.07 -13.24 -8.37
CA PHE A 132 3.82 -14.27 -9.10
C PHE A 132 3.32 -15.68 -8.79
N LEU A 133 2.98 -15.98 -7.53
CA LEU A 133 2.38 -17.27 -7.13
C LEU A 133 1.00 -17.47 -7.77
N LEU A 134 0.16 -16.44 -7.82
CA LEU A 134 -1.14 -16.51 -8.49
C LEU A 134 -0.98 -16.78 -9.98
N LEU A 135 0.01 -16.21 -10.63
CA LEU A 135 0.31 -16.44 -12.04
C LEU A 135 0.79 -17.87 -12.34
N GLU A 136 1.04 -18.73 -11.35
CA GLU A 136 1.24 -20.18 -11.56
C GLU A 136 -0.07 -20.88 -11.95
N GLN A 137 -1.22 -20.33 -11.57
CA GLN A 137 -2.54 -20.89 -11.88
C GLN A 137 -2.95 -20.56 -13.31
N GLU A 138 -3.40 -21.57 -14.08
CA GLU A 138 -3.81 -21.35 -15.48
C GLU A 138 -4.90 -20.30 -15.64
N ALA A 139 -5.82 -20.23 -14.69
CA ALA A 139 -6.92 -19.27 -14.68
C ALA A 139 -6.47 -17.79 -14.54
N ILE A 140 -5.23 -17.56 -14.08
CA ILE A 140 -4.73 -16.20 -13.82
C ILE A 140 -3.59 -15.88 -14.77
N ARG A 141 -3.81 -14.95 -15.68
CA ARG A 141 -2.85 -14.52 -16.70
C ARG A 141 -2.27 -13.15 -16.42
N LYS A 142 -3.03 -12.29 -15.73
CA LYS A 142 -2.65 -10.92 -15.44
C LYS A 142 -3.18 -10.50 -14.06
N VAL A 143 -2.37 -9.78 -13.30
CA VAL A 143 -2.65 -9.27 -11.97
C VAL A 143 -2.48 -7.76 -11.94
N ALA A 144 -3.46 -7.05 -11.41
CA ALA A 144 -3.32 -5.66 -11.01
C ALA A 144 -2.91 -5.62 -9.52
N LEU A 145 -1.67 -5.22 -9.25
CA LEU A 145 -1.14 -5.02 -7.90
C LEU A 145 -1.20 -3.53 -7.58
N VAL A 146 -2.10 -3.16 -6.68
CA VAL A 146 -2.31 -1.79 -6.23
C VAL A 146 -1.68 -1.62 -4.86
N ASN A 147 -0.71 -0.72 -4.74
CA ASN A 147 -0.19 -0.28 -3.44
C ASN A 147 -0.74 1.11 -3.19
N VAL A 148 -1.45 1.30 -2.09
CA VAL A 148 -2.11 2.55 -1.80
C VAL A 148 -2.14 2.82 -0.31
N ASP A 149 -1.77 4.04 0.07
CA ASP A 149 -1.88 4.47 1.45
C ASP A 149 -2.31 5.95 1.56
N VAL A 150 -3.12 6.22 2.57
CA VAL A 150 -3.48 7.55 3.07
C VAL A 150 -3.05 7.62 4.53
N LEU A 151 -1.74 7.65 4.74
CA LEU A 151 -1.14 7.61 6.08
C LEU A 151 -1.20 8.95 6.81
N SER A 152 -1.38 10.06 6.08
CA SER A 152 -1.54 11.40 6.65
C SER A 152 -2.66 11.49 7.69
N ARG A 153 -3.67 10.61 7.60
CA ARG A 153 -4.78 10.53 8.56
C ARG A 153 -4.47 9.73 9.82
N LYS A 154 -3.42 8.89 9.77
CA LYS A 154 -3.06 7.99 10.88
C LYS A 154 -1.90 8.54 11.70
N VAL A 155 -1.08 9.40 11.12
CA VAL A 155 0.09 9.98 11.77
C VAL A 155 -0.22 11.42 12.18
N SER A 156 0.09 11.76 13.42
CA SER A 156 -0.14 13.13 13.92
C SER A 156 0.76 14.12 13.19
N PRO A 157 0.21 15.26 12.69
CA PRO A 157 1.02 16.34 12.09
C PRO A 157 1.99 17.00 13.10
N ARG A 158 1.87 16.70 14.38
CA ARG A 158 2.80 17.14 15.43
C ARG A 158 3.97 16.18 15.63
N ASP A 159 3.91 14.99 15.05
CA ASP A 159 4.99 14.00 15.17
C ASP A 159 6.09 14.28 14.14
N ARG A 160 7.11 14.98 14.59
CA ARG A 160 8.26 15.37 13.77
C ARG A 160 9.08 14.18 13.24
N ASN A 161 8.96 13.00 13.84
CA ASN A 161 9.77 11.84 13.48
C ASN A 161 9.12 11.04 12.34
N SER A 162 7.80 10.93 12.37
CA SER A 162 7.06 10.08 11.43
C SER A 162 6.36 10.89 10.34
N TYR A 163 5.74 12.02 10.69
CA TYR A 163 4.91 12.78 9.75
C TYR A 163 5.66 13.28 8.50
N PRO A 164 6.90 13.80 8.61
CA PRO A 164 7.65 14.22 7.44
C PRO A 164 8.05 13.08 6.49
N LEU A 165 8.03 11.83 6.96
CA LEU A 165 8.43 10.66 6.16
C LEU A 165 7.27 10.07 5.35
N ILE A 166 6.04 10.48 5.64
CA ILE A 166 4.85 9.94 4.97
C ILE A 166 4.44 10.82 3.81
N GLY A 167 3.79 10.19 2.84
CA GLY A 167 3.02 10.83 1.78
C GLY A 167 1.84 9.94 1.46
N ASP A 168 0.80 10.51 0.86
CA ASP A 168 -0.35 9.77 0.38
C ASP A 168 -0.19 9.51 -1.10
N GLY A 169 -0.64 8.34 -1.55
CA GLY A 169 -0.55 8.00 -2.96
C GLY A 169 -0.93 6.57 -3.26
N ALA A 170 -1.00 6.26 -4.54
CA ALA A 170 -1.18 4.91 -5.03
C ALA A 170 -0.18 4.61 -6.15
N SER A 171 0.20 3.35 -6.27
CA SER A 171 0.86 2.82 -7.46
C SER A 171 0.14 1.56 -7.91
N ILE A 172 0.00 1.40 -9.22
CA ILE A 172 -0.64 0.26 -9.86
C ILE A 172 0.39 -0.40 -10.75
N ALA A 173 0.80 -1.60 -10.38
CA ALA A 173 1.68 -2.42 -11.17
C ALA A 173 0.85 -3.51 -11.87
N VAL A 174 0.96 -3.58 -13.18
CA VAL A 174 0.35 -4.65 -13.98
C VAL A 174 1.42 -5.73 -14.17
N ILE A 175 1.13 -6.94 -13.71
CA ILE A 175 2.04 -8.08 -13.75
C ILE A 175 1.37 -9.18 -14.58
N GLU A 176 2.10 -9.78 -15.51
CA GLU A 176 1.55 -10.78 -16.41
C GLU A 176 2.54 -11.89 -16.72
N ARG A 177 2.02 -12.98 -17.28
CA ARG A 177 2.85 -14.03 -17.89
C ARG A 177 3.55 -13.49 -19.14
N SER A 178 4.81 -13.87 -19.29
CA SER A 178 5.61 -13.49 -20.47
C SER A 178 6.64 -14.55 -20.78
N VAL A 179 6.43 -15.27 -21.86
CA VAL A 179 7.38 -16.28 -22.34
C VAL A 179 8.72 -15.61 -22.66
N GLY A 180 9.82 -16.21 -22.23
CA GLY A 180 11.16 -15.67 -22.44
C GLY A 180 11.59 -14.55 -21.49
N ALA A 181 10.74 -14.13 -20.53
CA ALA A 181 11.14 -13.17 -19.52
C ALA A 181 12.25 -13.76 -18.61
N PRO A 182 13.19 -12.93 -18.13
CA PRO A 182 14.23 -13.35 -17.20
C PRO A 182 13.65 -13.97 -15.91
N VAL A 183 14.39 -14.87 -15.29
CA VAL A 183 14.02 -15.42 -13.98
C VAL A 183 14.17 -14.32 -12.91
N ILE A 184 13.11 -14.15 -12.12
CA ILE A 184 13.09 -13.24 -10.97
C ILE A 184 13.35 -14.06 -9.71
N HIS A 185 14.40 -13.73 -8.98
CA HIS A 185 14.71 -14.36 -7.70
C HIS A 185 14.23 -13.49 -6.55
N ALA A 186 13.56 -14.08 -5.56
CA ALA A 186 13.13 -13.40 -4.36
C ALA A 186 13.56 -14.17 -3.11
N ASN A 187 13.96 -13.44 -2.07
CA ASN A 187 14.23 -13.99 -0.74
C ASN A 187 13.32 -13.30 0.28
N LEU A 188 12.55 -14.09 1.02
CA LEU A 188 11.63 -13.61 2.03
C LEU A 188 12.04 -14.16 3.41
N LYS A 189 12.15 -13.24 4.39
CA LYS A 189 12.33 -13.55 5.80
C LYS A 189 11.33 -12.77 6.62
N MET A 190 10.70 -13.42 7.59
CA MET A 190 9.78 -12.82 8.56
C MET A 190 10.35 -13.03 9.96
N ASP A 191 10.45 -11.96 10.75
CA ASP A 191 10.93 -12.01 12.12
C ASP A 191 9.87 -11.46 13.09
N GLY A 192 8.96 -12.33 13.52
CA GLY A 192 7.91 -11.99 14.48
C GLY A 192 8.42 -11.70 15.88
N ALA A 193 9.67 -12.05 16.22
CA ALA A 193 10.25 -11.72 17.51
C ALA A 193 10.46 -10.20 17.67
N ARG A 194 10.65 -9.49 16.57
CA ARG A 194 10.82 -8.03 16.53
C ARG A 194 9.53 -7.23 16.36
N ARG A 195 8.35 -7.85 16.51
CA ARG A 195 7.04 -7.20 16.31
C ARG A 195 6.85 -5.88 17.07
N GLU A 196 7.54 -5.69 18.18
CA GLU A 196 7.43 -4.50 19.04
C GLU A 196 8.36 -3.35 18.61
N ALA A 197 9.25 -3.56 17.65
CA ALA A 197 10.18 -2.53 17.19
C ALA A 197 9.47 -1.35 16.51
N LEU A 198 8.32 -1.61 15.86
CA LEU A 198 7.47 -0.59 15.26
C LEU A 198 6.00 -0.98 15.44
N LEU A 199 5.34 -0.32 16.38
CA LEU A 199 3.92 -0.52 16.66
C LEU A 199 3.15 0.74 16.28
N ALA A 200 2.16 0.59 15.39
CA ALA A 200 1.09 1.57 15.23
C ALA A 200 -0.01 1.23 16.24
N ASP A 201 0.00 1.90 17.39
CA ASP A 201 -0.99 1.72 18.44
C ASP A 201 -2.28 2.45 18.08
N GLY A 202 -2.93 1.99 17.00
CA GLY A 202 -4.22 2.51 16.55
C GLY A 202 -5.34 2.08 17.50
N ARG A 203 -6.39 2.88 17.59
CA ARG A 203 -7.60 2.67 18.41
C ARG A 203 -8.36 1.35 18.13
N VAL A 204 -7.88 0.52 17.25
CA VAL A 204 -8.37 -0.85 17.00
C VAL A 204 -7.75 -1.84 17.98
N ALA A 205 -6.57 -1.54 18.54
CA ALA A 205 -6.02 -2.30 19.65
C ALA A 205 -6.78 -1.91 20.92
N ARG A 206 -7.40 -2.88 21.59
CA ARG A 206 -7.94 -2.73 22.94
C ARG A 206 -6.87 -2.06 23.81
N GLU A 207 -7.27 -1.09 24.65
CA GLU A 207 -6.40 -0.52 25.67
C GLU A 207 -5.68 -1.65 26.39
N ARG A 208 -4.40 -1.49 26.69
CA ARG A 208 -3.58 -2.54 27.35
C ARG A 208 -4.20 -3.06 28.64
N SER A 209 -5.00 -2.23 29.33
CA SER A 209 -5.76 -2.57 30.53
C SER A 209 -6.95 -3.50 30.28
N GLN A 210 -7.38 -3.70 29.03
CA GLN A 210 -8.52 -4.51 28.65
C GLN A 210 -8.12 -5.75 27.82
N ARG A 211 -6.87 -6.17 27.85
CA ARG A 211 -6.50 -7.43 27.20
C ARG A 211 -7.28 -8.56 27.90
N PRO A 212 -8.16 -9.29 27.22
CA PRO A 212 -8.70 -10.51 27.78
C PRO A 212 -7.54 -11.46 28.03
N GLU A 213 -7.68 -12.29 29.05
CA GLU A 213 -6.79 -13.44 29.21
C GLU A 213 -6.68 -14.19 27.88
N PRO A 214 -5.49 -14.75 27.55
CA PRO A 214 -5.32 -15.50 26.32
C PRO A 214 -6.41 -16.58 26.24
N CYS A 215 -7.09 -16.65 25.09
CA CYS A 215 -8.05 -17.73 24.83
C CYS A 215 -7.36 -19.07 25.13
N ARG A 216 -7.82 -19.77 26.15
CA ARG A 216 -7.44 -21.16 26.35
C ARG A 216 -8.21 -21.97 25.31
N VAL A 217 -7.48 -22.48 24.34
CA VAL A 217 -7.99 -23.51 23.43
C VAL A 217 -8.15 -24.76 24.30
N GLN A 218 -9.37 -25.25 24.46
CA GLN A 218 -9.66 -26.56 25.06
C GLN A 218 -9.43 -27.64 24.02
#